data_2df5046038c12285edb6f0e4bac96824
#
_entry.id   2df5046038c12285edb6f0e4bac96824
#
_cell.length_a   1.000
_cell.length_b   1.000
_cell.length_c   1.000
_cell.angle_alpha   90.00
_cell.angle_beta   90.00
_cell.angle_gamma   90.00
#
_symmetry.space_group_name_H-M   'P 1'
#
loop_
_entity.id
_entity.type
_entity.pdbx_description
1 polymer ?
#
loop_
_entity_poly.entity_id
_entity_poly.type
_entity_poly.pdbx_seq_one_letter_code
_entity_poly.pdbx_strand_id
1 'polypeptide(L)'
;MARPQRIVLVRHGESEGNADDTVYEREPDHALRLTPTGVREAEAAGFRLRETFGDERVSVYISPYRRTHETFRALGLDLSRVRVREEPRLREQDWGNWQDRDDVRLQKAYRDAYGHFFYRFAQGESGADVYDRVGAFLESLHRSFQDPDHPPNVLLVTHGLTMRLFCMRWLHWSVAEFESLSNPGNGETRTLLLGPDGRYTLDRPFARWRTPEPYGITG
;
A
#
# COMPACT_ATOMS: atom_id res chain seq x y z
N MET A 1 0.97 -15.74 21.22
CA MET A 1 0.85 -15.24 19.83
C MET A 1 2.18 -14.63 19.43
N ALA A 2 2.81 -15.15 18.39
CA ALA A 2 4.03 -14.59 17.84
C ALA A 2 3.67 -13.39 16.95
N ARG A 3 3.67 -12.17 17.54
CA ARG A 3 3.43 -10.95 16.77
C ARG A 3 4.69 -10.58 16.00
N PRO A 4 4.61 -10.22 14.70
CA PRO A 4 5.79 -9.83 13.95
C PRO A 4 6.44 -8.59 14.57
N GLN A 5 7.76 -8.55 14.55
CA GLN A 5 8.53 -7.39 15.02
C GLN A 5 8.36 -6.20 14.08
N ARG A 6 8.20 -6.49 12.78
CA ARG A 6 8.07 -5.48 11.73
C ARG A 6 6.97 -5.86 10.73
N ILE A 7 6.14 -4.89 10.37
CA ILE A 7 5.24 -4.98 9.22
C ILE A 7 5.65 -3.86 8.27
N VAL A 8 6.32 -4.24 7.18
CA VAL A 8 6.82 -3.30 6.18
C VAL A 8 5.84 -3.23 5.01
N LEU A 9 5.46 -2.03 4.63
CA LEU A 9 4.68 -1.75 3.42
C LEU A 9 5.60 -1.10 2.39
N VAL A 10 5.55 -1.57 1.16
CA VAL A 10 6.31 -1.01 0.02
C VAL A 10 5.32 -0.60 -1.06
N ARG A 11 5.36 0.65 -1.49
CA ARG A 11 4.69 1.06 -2.72
C ARG A 11 5.49 0.54 -3.90
N HIS A 12 4.79 0.02 -4.93
CA HIS A 12 5.46 -0.37 -6.18
C HIS A 12 6.33 0.77 -6.74
N GLY A 13 7.38 0.43 -7.45
CA GLY A 13 8.20 1.37 -8.21
C GLY A 13 7.40 2.08 -9.31
N GLU A 14 7.95 3.13 -9.91
CA GLU A 14 7.30 3.86 -10.99
C GLU A 14 6.79 2.89 -12.08
N SER A 15 5.49 2.99 -12.39
CA SER A 15 4.87 2.21 -13.47
C SER A 15 4.70 3.05 -14.72
N GLU A 16 4.44 2.37 -15.86
CA GLU A 16 4.08 3.02 -17.12
C GLU A 16 2.97 4.07 -16.93
N GLY A 17 1.94 3.76 -16.14
CA GLY A 17 0.85 4.70 -15.82
C GLY A 17 1.21 5.83 -14.86
N ASN A 18 2.34 5.74 -14.15
CA ASN A 18 2.87 6.86 -13.38
C ASN A 18 3.67 7.83 -14.27
N ALA A 19 4.37 7.30 -15.28
CA ALA A 19 5.16 8.07 -16.21
C ALA A 19 4.31 8.71 -17.31
N ASP A 20 3.30 8.01 -17.82
CA ASP A 20 2.41 8.48 -18.87
C ASP A 20 0.99 7.91 -18.65
N ASP A 21 0.03 8.80 -18.33
CA ASP A 21 -1.35 8.40 -18.07
C ASP A 21 -2.12 8.03 -19.35
N THR A 22 -1.56 8.26 -20.54
CA THR A 22 -2.19 7.86 -21.81
C THR A 22 -2.21 6.35 -22.01
N VAL A 23 -1.34 5.63 -21.29
CA VAL A 23 -1.25 4.17 -21.38
C VAL A 23 -2.56 3.47 -20.99
N TYR A 24 -3.34 4.07 -20.10
CA TYR A 24 -4.63 3.53 -19.64
C TYR A 24 -5.70 3.46 -20.76
N GLU A 25 -5.53 4.19 -21.84
CA GLU A 25 -6.41 4.08 -23.01
C GLU A 25 -6.29 2.72 -23.72
N ARG A 26 -5.19 2.00 -23.50
CA ARG A 26 -4.82 0.79 -24.25
C ARG A 26 -4.56 -0.42 -23.39
N GLU A 27 -4.04 -0.18 -22.16
CA GLU A 27 -3.64 -1.23 -21.24
C GLU A 27 -4.44 -1.16 -19.94
N PRO A 28 -4.97 -2.28 -19.44
CA PRO A 28 -5.69 -2.27 -18.18
C PRO A 28 -4.72 -2.02 -17.01
N ASP A 29 -5.16 -1.29 -15.98
CA ASP A 29 -4.33 -0.85 -14.86
C ASP A 29 -3.53 -2.00 -14.20
N HIS A 30 -4.14 -3.18 -14.08
CA HIS A 30 -3.48 -4.32 -13.43
C HIS A 30 -2.31 -4.89 -14.25
N ALA A 31 -2.26 -4.65 -15.55
CA ALA A 31 -1.25 -5.19 -16.46
C ALA A 31 -0.02 -4.27 -16.64
N LEU A 32 -0.09 -3.02 -16.20
CA LEU A 32 0.98 -2.03 -16.33
C LEU A 32 2.28 -2.48 -15.66
N ARG A 33 3.39 -2.28 -16.37
CA ARG A 33 4.74 -2.67 -15.96
C ARG A 33 5.43 -1.56 -15.16
N LEU A 34 6.55 -1.92 -14.53
CA LEU A 34 7.50 -0.93 -14.05
C LEU A 34 8.25 -0.30 -15.24
N THR A 35 8.57 0.99 -15.08
CA THR A 35 9.58 1.64 -15.93
C THR A 35 10.99 1.24 -15.47
N PRO A 36 12.04 1.52 -16.27
CA PRO A 36 13.42 1.36 -15.81
C PRO A 36 13.73 2.16 -14.53
N THR A 37 13.09 3.31 -14.33
CA THR A 37 13.16 4.08 -13.09
C THR A 37 12.53 3.32 -11.93
N GLY A 38 11.33 2.76 -12.12
CA GLY A 38 10.66 1.96 -11.10
C GLY A 38 11.41 0.71 -10.69
N VAL A 39 12.15 0.09 -11.62
CA VAL A 39 13.05 -1.03 -11.29
C VAL A 39 14.16 -0.57 -10.36
N ARG A 40 14.84 0.55 -10.66
CA ARG A 40 15.91 1.10 -9.79
C ARG A 40 15.38 1.52 -8.41
N GLU A 41 14.17 2.10 -8.34
CA GLU A 41 13.52 2.43 -7.06
C GLU A 41 13.27 1.18 -6.22
N ALA A 42 12.80 0.11 -6.84
CA ALA A 42 12.57 -1.17 -6.17
C ALA A 42 13.89 -1.81 -5.71
N GLU A 43 14.94 -1.79 -6.53
CA GLU A 43 16.28 -2.28 -6.17
C GLU A 43 16.84 -1.52 -4.96
N ALA A 44 16.70 -0.19 -4.94
CA ALA A 44 17.11 0.65 -3.82
C ALA A 44 16.32 0.35 -2.54
N ALA A 45 15.00 0.11 -2.66
CA ALA A 45 14.19 -0.36 -1.54
C ALA A 45 14.65 -1.73 -1.05
N GLY A 46 14.93 -2.65 -1.98
CA GLY A 46 15.42 -3.99 -1.69
C GLY A 46 16.75 -3.99 -0.92
N PHE A 47 17.69 -3.10 -1.28
CA PHE A 47 18.94 -2.95 -0.53
C PHE A 47 18.65 -2.66 0.95
N ARG A 48 17.83 -1.64 1.24
CA ARG A 48 17.47 -1.27 2.63
C ARG A 48 16.73 -2.39 3.37
N LEU A 49 15.85 -3.12 2.67
CA LEU A 49 15.10 -4.22 3.27
C LEU A 49 15.98 -5.41 3.62
N ARG A 50 16.96 -5.74 2.78
CA ARG A 50 17.93 -6.81 3.10
C ARG A 50 18.76 -6.46 4.33
N GLU A 51 19.20 -5.22 4.47
CA GLU A 51 19.86 -4.74 5.70
C GLU A 51 18.93 -4.83 6.92
N THR A 52 17.65 -4.46 6.75
CA THR A 52 16.66 -4.46 7.84
C THR A 52 16.30 -5.88 8.31
N PHE A 53 16.14 -6.81 7.38
CA PHE A 53 15.74 -8.19 7.70
C PHE A 53 16.92 -9.09 8.05
N GLY A 54 18.12 -8.78 7.53
CA GLY A 54 19.30 -9.64 7.71
C GLY A 54 18.97 -11.09 7.33
N ASP A 55 19.21 -11.99 8.28
CA ASP A 55 18.97 -13.43 8.13
C ASP A 55 17.57 -13.88 8.57
N GLU A 56 16.71 -12.97 8.98
CA GLU A 56 15.38 -13.29 9.49
C GLU A 56 14.41 -13.69 8.37
N ARG A 57 13.48 -14.58 8.70
CA ARG A 57 12.40 -15.00 7.79
C ARG A 57 11.37 -13.88 7.59
N VAL A 58 10.75 -13.86 6.42
CA VAL A 58 9.75 -12.86 6.03
C VAL A 58 8.51 -13.52 5.44
N SER A 59 7.32 -13.17 5.94
CA SER A 59 6.04 -13.44 5.26
C SER A 59 5.74 -12.31 4.29
N VAL A 60 5.61 -12.61 3.00
CA VAL A 60 5.35 -11.61 1.96
C VAL A 60 3.95 -11.77 1.40
N TYR A 61 3.23 -10.67 1.31
CA TYR A 61 1.94 -10.56 0.62
C TYR A 61 2.06 -9.54 -0.51
N ILE A 62 1.68 -9.94 -1.70
CA ILE A 62 1.84 -9.13 -2.92
C ILE A 62 0.46 -8.85 -3.51
N SER A 63 0.18 -7.60 -3.85
CA SER A 63 -0.96 -7.25 -4.70
C SER A 63 -0.88 -8.01 -6.04
N PRO A 64 -2.00 -8.43 -6.65
CA PRO A 64 -2.00 -9.20 -7.90
C PRO A 64 -1.58 -8.39 -9.13
N TYR A 65 -1.33 -7.09 -8.99
CA TYR A 65 -0.97 -6.23 -10.10
C TYR A 65 0.46 -6.48 -10.59
N ARG A 66 0.68 -6.41 -11.90
CA ARG A 66 1.98 -6.71 -12.51
C ARG A 66 3.12 -5.87 -11.93
N ARG A 67 2.92 -4.56 -11.76
CA ARG A 67 3.93 -3.64 -11.20
C ARG A 67 4.38 -4.02 -9.78
N THR A 68 3.51 -4.60 -8.97
CA THR A 68 3.87 -5.07 -7.62
C THR A 68 4.66 -6.37 -7.64
N HIS A 69 4.36 -7.28 -8.57
CA HIS A 69 5.15 -8.48 -8.80
C HIS A 69 6.56 -8.15 -9.33
N GLU A 70 6.66 -7.21 -10.28
CA GLU A 70 7.93 -6.73 -10.80
C GLU A 70 8.74 -6.00 -9.72
N THR A 71 8.08 -5.18 -8.89
CA THR A 71 8.70 -4.58 -7.69
C THR A 71 9.27 -5.66 -6.77
N PHE A 72 8.47 -6.65 -6.38
CA PHE A 72 8.93 -7.73 -5.50
C PHE A 72 10.16 -8.45 -6.05
N ARG A 73 10.19 -8.76 -7.35
CA ARG A 73 11.35 -9.40 -7.99
C ARG A 73 12.59 -8.51 -7.91
N ALA A 74 12.43 -7.20 -8.15
CA ALA A 74 13.53 -6.23 -8.11
C ALA A 74 14.05 -5.96 -6.68
N LEU A 75 13.23 -6.23 -5.61
CA LEU A 75 13.73 -6.17 -4.23
C LEU A 75 14.90 -7.12 -3.98
N GLY A 76 15.05 -8.21 -4.75
CA GLY A 76 16.17 -9.14 -4.66
C GLY A 76 16.32 -9.80 -3.29
N LEU A 77 15.22 -10.15 -2.64
CA LEU A 77 15.24 -10.86 -1.35
C LEU A 77 15.65 -12.33 -1.53
N ASP A 78 16.28 -12.91 -0.51
CA ASP A 78 16.61 -14.33 -0.49
C ASP A 78 15.33 -15.19 -0.39
N LEU A 79 14.93 -15.82 -1.48
CA LEU A 79 13.70 -16.60 -1.58
C LEU A 79 13.68 -17.84 -0.68
N SER A 80 14.84 -18.33 -0.20
CA SER A 80 14.89 -19.44 0.77
C SER A 80 14.33 -19.07 2.14
N ARG A 81 14.25 -17.78 2.44
CA ARG A 81 13.79 -17.21 3.71
C ARG A 81 12.43 -16.54 3.62
N VAL A 82 11.82 -16.57 2.44
CA VAL A 82 10.58 -15.82 2.15
C VAL A 82 9.42 -16.77 1.88
N ARG A 83 8.32 -16.56 2.58
CA ARG A 83 7.03 -17.20 2.27
C ARG A 83 6.15 -16.20 1.52
N VAL A 84 5.98 -16.40 0.22
CA VAL A 84 5.24 -15.47 -0.65
C VAL A 84 3.80 -15.93 -0.86
N ARG A 85 2.86 -14.97 -0.80
CA ARG A 85 1.45 -15.14 -1.15
C ARG A 85 0.95 -13.95 -1.96
N GLU A 86 0.22 -14.22 -3.02
CA GLU A 86 -0.58 -13.19 -3.68
C GLU A 86 -1.81 -12.88 -2.83
N GLU A 87 -2.16 -11.58 -2.69
CA GLU A 87 -3.26 -11.14 -1.85
C GLU A 87 -4.11 -10.11 -2.60
N PRO A 88 -5.23 -10.52 -3.21
CA PRO A 88 -6.07 -9.64 -4.02
C PRO A 88 -6.67 -8.44 -3.27
N ARG A 89 -6.82 -8.54 -1.94
CA ARG A 89 -7.32 -7.44 -1.12
C ARG A 89 -6.31 -6.28 -0.97
N LEU A 90 -5.04 -6.49 -1.39
CA LEU A 90 -3.99 -5.45 -1.42
C LEU A 90 -3.90 -4.72 -2.78
N ARG A 91 -4.80 -4.97 -3.73
CA ARG A 91 -4.84 -4.24 -5.01
C ARG A 91 -5.07 -2.73 -4.78
N GLU A 92 -4.76 -1.91 -5.77
CA GLU A 92 -5.06 -0.47 -5.69
C GLU A 92 -6.58 -0.22 -5.79
N GLN A 93 -7.01 0.97 -5.43
CA GLN A 93 -8.37 1.44 -5.64
C GLN A 93 -8.73 1.30 -7.13
N ASP A 94 -9.85 0.68 -7.40
CA ASP A 94 -10.40 0.61 -8.75
C ASP A 94 -11.03 1.95 -9.13
N TRP A 95 -10.53 2.55 -10.21
CA TRP A 95 -11.04 3.83 -10.71
C TRP A 95 -12.07 3.65 -11.82
N GLY A 96 -12.51 2.42 -12.06
CA GLY A 96 -13.46 2.09 -13.11
C GLY A 96 -12.82 2.11 -14.51
N ASN A 97 -13.55 2.63 -15.48
CA ASN A 97 -13.11 2.66 -16.87
C ASN A 97 -12.18 3.84 -17.16
N TRP A 98 -10.89 3.57 -17.34
CA TRP A 98 -9.86 4.56 -17.58
C TRP A 98 -9.70 5.01 -19.03
N GLN A 99 -10.47 4.47 -19.95
CA GLN A 99 -10.30 4.71 -21.39
C GLN A 99 -10.73 6.13 -21.81
N ASP A 100 -11.56 6.80 -21.03
CA ASP A 100 -11.91 8.21 -21.24
C ASP A 100 -11.10 9.13 -20.31
N ARG A 101 -10.10 9.80 -20.86
CA ARG A 101 -9.20 10.70 -20.10
C ARG A 101 -9.89 11.92 -19.52
N ASP A 102 -10.84 12.49 -20.25
CA ASP A 102 -11.53 13.68 -19.80
C ASP A 102 -12.45 13.35 -18.63
N ASP A 103 -13.12 12.20 -18.68
CA ASP A 103 -13.89 11.70 -17.54
C ASP A 103 -12.99 11.39 -16.33
N VAL A 104 -11.86 10.74 -16.53
CA VAL A 104 -10.90 10.47 -15.45
C VAL A 104 -10.38 11.75 -14.79
N ARG A 105 -10.05 12.78 -15.56
CA ARG A 105 -9.63 14.08 -15.03
C ARG A 105 -10.72 14.74 -14.21
N LEU A 106 -11.95 14.72 -14.72
CA LEU A 106 -13.11 15.27 -14.03
C LEU A 106 -13.37 14.52 -12.72
N GLN A 107 -13.36 13.21 -12.74
CA GLN A 107 -13.55 12.39 -11.54
C GLN A 107 -12.42 12.60 -10.51
N LYS A 108 -11.17 12.78 -10.95
CA LYS A 108 -10.06 13.17 -10.05
C LYS A 108 -10.36 14.49 -9.35
N ALA A 109 -10.79 15.52 -10.08
CA ALA A 109 -11.13 16.82 -9.51
C ALA A 109 -12.31 16.72 -8.52
N TYR A 110 -13.34 15.94 -8.84
CA TYR A 110 -14.45 15.69 -7.90
C TYR A 110 -13.98 14.96 -6.65
N ARG A 111 -13.13 13.94 -6.76
CA ARG A 111 -12.57 13.25 -5.61
C ARG A 111 -11.77 14.18 -4.72
N ASP A 112 -10.94 15.04 -5.30
CA ASP A 112 -10.11 15.98 -4.54
C ASP A 112 -10.96 17.03 -3.79
N ALA A 113 -12.12 17.39 -4.34
CA ALA A 113 -13.08 18.28 -3.68
C ALA A 113 -13.96 17.57 -2.64
N TYR A 114 -14.38 16.33 -2.91
CA TYR A 114 -15.31 15.58 -2.06
C TYR A 114 -14.60 14.84 -0.90
N GLY A 115 -13.35 14.45 -1.12
CA GLY A 115 -12.54 13.64 -0.21
C GLY A 115 -12.25 12.24 -0.74
N HIS A 116 -11.02 11.80 -0.52
CA HIS A 116 -10.50 10.53 -1.06
C HIS A 116 -11.13 9.30 -0.39
N PHE A 117 -11.65 9.43 0.81
CA PHE A 117 -12.24 8.32 1.55
C PHE A 117 -13.66 7.98 1.07
N PHE A 118 -14.51 8.96 0.89
CA PHE A 118 -15.92 8.74 0.57
C PHE A 118 -16.26 8.83 -0.92
N TYR A 119 -15.45 9.54 -1.72
CA TYR A 119 -15.72 9.64 -3.15
C TYR A 119 -15.61 8.27 -3.82
N ARG A 120 -16.70 7.88 -4.50
CA ARG A 120 -16.72 6.65 -5.32
C ARG A 120 -16.54 7.01 -6.78
N PHE A 121 -15.57 6.38 -7.42
CA PHE A 121 -15.46 6.45 -8.89
C PHE A 121 -16.67 5.78 -9.55
N ALA A 122 -17.14 6.34 -10.65
CA ALA A 122 -18.14 5.69 -11.47
C ALA A 122 -17.62 4.30 -11.90
N GLN A 123 -18.40 3.25 -11.61
CA GLN A 123 -18.01 1.85 -11.87
C GLN A 123 -16.75 1.35 -11.12
N GLY A 124 -16.30 2.08 -10.10
CA GLY A 124 -15.11 1.78 -9.33
C GLY A 124 -15.32 1.75 -7.82
N GLU A 125 -14.23 1.82 -7.08
CA GLU A 125 -14.21 1.81 -5.62
C GLU A 125 -14.14 3.24 -5.04
N SER A 126 -14.70 3.43 -3.84
CA SER A 126 -14.33 4.52 -2.94
C SER A 126 -13.12 4.12 -2.07
N GLY A 127 -12.51 5.08 -1.36
CA GLY A 127 -11.54 4.77 -0.32
C GLY A 127 -12.13 3.89 0.79
N ALA A 128 -13.42 4.07 1.12
CA ALA A 128 -14.13 3.24 2.10
C ALA A 128 -14.19 1.76 1.68
N ASP A 129 -14.43 1.45 0.40
CA ASP A 129 -14.42 0.06 -0.08
C ASP A 129 -13.03 -0.56 0.06
N VAL A 130 -11.98 0.20 -0.23
CA VAL A 130 -10.60 -0.24 -0.03
C VAL A 130 -10.30 -0.47 1.46
N TYR A 131 -10.77 0.41 2.34
CA TYR A 131 -10.66 0.29 3.79
C TYR A 131 -11.32 -1.00 4.30
N ASP A 132 -12.49 -1.35 3.79
CA ASP A 132 -13.23 -2.55 4.20
C ASP A 132 -12.50 -3.83 3.77
N ARG A 133 -12.01 -3.91 2.52
CA ARG A 133 -11.26 -5.10 2.07
C ARG A 133 -9.88 -5.21 2.73
N VAL A 134 -9.24 -4.10 3.06
CA VAL A 134 -8.04 -4.09 3.88
C VAL A 134 -8.37 -4.59 5.30
N GLY A 135 -9.51 -4.21 5.89
CA GLY A 135 -9.99 -4.76 7.15
C GLY A 135 -10.12 -6.27 7.13
N ALA A 136 -10.75 -6.82 6.09
CA ALA A 136 -10.86 -8.27 5.91
C ALA A 136 -9.49 -8.96 5.73
N PHE A 137 -8.52 -8.30 5.08
CA PHE A 137 -7.14 -8.79 5.03
C PHE A 137 -6.48 -8.80 6.40
N LEU A 138 -6.64 -7.74 7.19
CA LEU A 138 -6.07 -7.64 8.54
C LEU A 138 -6.57 -8.75 9.47
N GLU A 139 -7.84 -9.15 9.37
CA GLU A 139 -8.34 -10.32 10.12
C GLU A 139 -7.59 -11.61 9.75
N SER A 140 -7.31 -11.82 8.48
CA SER A 140 -6.54 -12.97 7.99
C SER A 140 -5.08 -12.89 8.45
N LEU A 141 -4.50 -11.69 8.41
CA LEU A 141 -3.13 -11.43 8.87
C LEU A 141 -3.00 -11.68 10.37
N HIS A 142 -3.94 -11.19 11.20
CA HIS A 142 -3.95 -11.43 12.63
C HIS A 142 -4.10 -12.92 12.97
N ARG A 143 -4.94 -13.66 12.23
CA ARG A 143 -5.02 -15.13 12.41
C ARG A 143 -3.70 -15.83 12.11
N SER A 144 -2.93 -15.34 11.12
CA SER A 144 -1.61 -15.94 10.82
C SER A 144 -0.60 -15.79 11.96
N PHE A 145 -0.75 -14.79 12.84
CA PHE A 145 0.10 -14.62 14.02
C PHE A 145 -0.13 -15.67 15.12
N GLN A 146 -1.15 -16.51 14.97
CA GLN A 146 -1.36 -17.65 15.87
C GLN A 146 -0.45 -18.83 15.54
N ASP A 147 0.13 -18.85 14.35
CA ASP A 147 1.15 -19.83 13.97
C ASP A 147 2.43 -19.57 14.79
N PRO A 148 2.89 -20.55 15.62
CA PRO A 148 4.15 -20.40 16.37
C PRO A 148 5.37 -20.16 15.48
N ASP A 149 5.32 -20.66 14.23
CA ASP A 149 6.38 -20.51 13.23
C ASP A 149 6.22 -19.28 12.34
N HIS A 150 5.31 -18.35 12.71
CA HIS A 150 5.13 -17.11 11.95
C HIS A 150 6.44 -16.32 11.91
N PRO A 151 6.91 -15.87 10.71
CA PRO A 151 8.10 -15.06 10.58
C PRO A 151 8.03 -13.76 11.40
N PRO A 152 9.18 -13.28 11.94
CA PRO A 152 9.22 -12.02 12.69
C PRO A 152 8.97 -10.78 11.83
N ASN A 153 9.03 -10.92 10.51
CA ASN A 153 8.79 -9.84 9.57
C ASN A 153 7.63 -10.16 8.63
N VAL A 154 6.82 -9.15 8.36
CA VAL A 154 5.79 -9.14 7.29
C VAL A 154 6.17 -8.06 6.28
N LEU A 155 6.09 -8.39 5.00
CA LEU A 155 6.29 -7.45 3.90
C LEU A 155 5.02 -7.42 3.03
N LEU A 156 4.49 -6.23 2.80
CA LEU A 156 3.34 -5.97 1.93
C LEU A 156 3.82 -5.17 0.72
N VAL A 157 3.75 -5.75 -0.48
CA VAL A 157 4.05 -5.02 -1.73
C VAL A 157 2.74 -4.59 -2.35
N THR A 158 2.48 -3.29 -2.34
CA THR A 158 1.15 -2.73 -2.62
C THR A 158 1.23 -1.33 -3.25
N HIS A 159 0.24 -0.48 -3.02
CA HIS A 159 0.00 0.78 -3.71
C HIS A 159 -0.18 1.93 -2.73
N GLY A 160 -0.16 3.16 -3.26
CA GLY A 160 -0.11 4.36 -2.43
C GLY A 160 -1.34 4.57 -1.53
N LEU A 161 -2.55 4.51 -2.09
CA LEU A 161 -3.78 4.66 -1.31
C LEU A 161 -3.96 3.48 -0.35
N THR A 162 -3.73 2.26 -0.82
CA THR A 162 -3.85 1.04 -0.02
C THR A 162 -2.91 1.07 1.19
N MET A 163 -1.68 1.59 1.05
CA MET A 163 -0.75 1.77 2.19
C MET A 163 -1.32 2.72 3.25
N ARG A 164 -1.87 3.87 2.84
CA ARG A 164 -2.46 4.83 3.77
C ARG A 164 -3.66 4.24 4.51
N LEU A 165 -4.54 3.52 3.79
CA LEU A 165 -5.72 2.89 4.37
C LEU A 165 -5.37 1.70 5.27
N PHE A 166 -4.31 0.96 4.95
CA PHE A 166 -3.76 -0.06 5.85
C PHE A 166 -3.30 0.57 7.16
N CYS A 167 -2.51 1.63 7.09
CA CYS A 167 -2.04 2.33 8.29
C CYS A 167 -3.18 2.99 9.06
N MET A 168 -4.15 3.60 8.35
CA MET A 168 -5.36 4.14 8.97
C MET A 168 -6.10 3.07 9.79
N ARG A 169 -6.32 1.90 9.20
CA ARG A 169 -7.01 0.80 9.88
C ARG A 169 -6.22 0.25 11.06
N TRP A 170 -4.90 0.09 10.89
CA TRP A 170 -4.02 -0.46 11.91
C TRP A 170 -3.83 0.48 13.09
N LEU A 171 -3.64 1.77 12.82
CA LEU A 171 -3.33 2.79 13.83
C LEU A 171 -4.56 3.56 14.31
N HIS A 172 -5.76 3.19 13.84
CA HIS A 172 -7.03 3.82 14.19
C HIS A 172 -7.07 5.34 13.90
N TRP A 173 -6.52 5.75 12.75
CA TRP A 173 -6.61 7.16 12.33
C TRP A 173 -8.04 7.55 11.98
N SER A 174 -8.37 8.82 12.21
CA SER A 174 -9.63 9.39 11.74
C SER A 174 -9.62 9.56 10.21
N VAL A 175 -10.81 9.74 9.63
CA VAL A 175 -10.93 10.10 8.20
C VAL A 175 -10.22 11.42 7.92
N ALA A 176 -10.34 12.42 8.81
CA ALA A 176 -9.65 13.71 8.65
C ALA A 176 -8.11 13.56 8.62
N GLU A 177 -7.55 12.70 9.47
CA GLU A 177 -6.12 12.38 9.42
C GLU A 177 -5.75 11.74 8.09
N PHE A 178 -6.46 10.70 7.64
CA PHE A 178 -6.23 10.06 6.34
C PHE A 178 -6.32 11.05 5.18
N GLU A 179 -7.33 11.90 5.16
CA GLU A 179 -7.55 12.90 4.12
C GLU A 179 -6.42 13.94 4.02
N SER A 180 -5.71 14.19 5.13
CA SER A 180 -4.59 15.13 5.14
C SER A 180 -3.30 14.57 4.52
N LEU A 181 -3.22 13.25 4.33
CA LEU A 181 -1.98 12.57 3.95
C LEU A 181 -1.84 12.43 2.43
N SER A 182 -0.60 12.52 1.94
CA SER A 182 -0.23 12.19 0.56
C SER A 182 0.14 10.72 0.41
N ASN A 183 0.04 10.18 -0.81
CA ASN A 183 0.64 8.89 -1.12
C ASN A 183 2.17 8.96 -0.93
N PRO A 184 2.81 7.89 -0.43
CA PRO A 184 4.26 7.79 -0.46
C PRO A 184 4.77 7.80 -1.90
N GLY A 185 6.03 8.16 -2.11
CA GLY A 185 6.70 8.06 -3.41
C GLY A 185 6.81 6.60 -3.89
N ASN A 186 7.09 6.42 -5.18
CA ASN A 186 7.33 5.11 -5.76
C ASN A 186 8.57 4.44 -5.10
N GLY A 187 8.51 3.15 -4.84
CA GLY A 187 9.57 2.43 -4.11
C GLY A 187 9.74 2.84 -2.63
N GLU A 188 8.92 3.76 -2.12
CA GLU A 188 8.97 4.12 -0.70
C GLU A 188 8.38 3.04 0.21
N THR A 189 8.95 2.97 1.41
CA THR A 189 8.52 2.03 2.46
C THR A 189 7.91 2.79 3.64
N ARG A 190 7.05 2.10 4.39
CA ARG A 190 6.63 2.46 5.76
C ARG A 190 6.69 1.22 6.61
N THR A 191 7.19 1.35 7.81
CA THR A 191 7.34 0.21 8.73
C THR A 191 6.57 0.45 10.01
N LEU A 192 5.70 -0.49 10.34
CA LEU A 192 5.10 -0.59 11.66
C LEU A 192 6.04 -1.43 12.53
N LEU A 193 6.57 -0.84 13.59
CA LEU A 193 7.51 -1.43 14.53
C LEU A 193 6.78 -1.80 15.81
N LEU A 194 6.94 -3.03 16.28
CA LEU A 194 6.40 -3.49 17.56
C LEU A 194 7.26 -2.95 18.71
N GLY A 195 6.66 -2.11 19.54
CA GLY A 195 7.29 -1.57 20.74
C GLY A 195 7.26 -2.55 21.91
N PRO A 196 8.05 -2.25 22.95
CA PRO A 196 8.11 -3.06 24.19
C PRO A 196 6.78 -3.06 24.96
N ASP A 197 5.93 -2.06 24.74
CA ASP A 197 4.58 -1.96 25.30
C ASP A 197 3.55 -2.80 24.53
N GLY A 198 3.99 -3.52 23.50
CA GLY A 198 3.12 -4.32 22.64
C GLY A 198 2.31 -3.52 21.61
N ARG A 199 2.59 -2.24 21.45
CA ARG A 199 1.94 -1.38 20.42
C ARG A 199 2.83 -1.22 19.21
N TYR A 200 2.21 -1.04 18.05
CA TYR A 200 2.94 -0.71 16.83
C TYR A 200 2.99 0.80 16.64
N THR A 201 4.15 1.28 16.23
CA THR A 201 4.37 2.67 15.83
C THR A 201 4.91 2.72 14.40
N LEU A 202 4.59 3.77 13.67
CA LEU A 202 5.09 3.97 12.32
C LEU A 202 6.52 4.56 12.40
N ASP A 203 7.45 4.01 11.62
CA ASP A 203 8.85 4.45 11.57
C ASP A 203 9.00 5.94 11.19
N ARG A 204 8.15 6.40 10.29
CA ARG A 204 8.08 7.79 9.84
C ARG A 204 6.68 8.14 9.32
N PRO A 205 6.21 9.38 9.48
CA PRO A 205 4.89 9.79 9.02
C PRO A 205 4.80 9.82 7.50
N PHE A 206 3.59 9.77 6.98
CA PHE A 206 3.31 10.16 5.61
C PHE A 206 3.42 11.68 5.45
N ALA A 207 3.79 12.14 4.26
CA ALA A 207 3.74 13.56 3.96
C ALA A 207 2.28 14.07 4.00
N ARG A 208 2.10 15.35 4.36
CA ARG A 208 0.79 15.99 4.37
C ARG A 208 0.68 16.94 3.19
N TRP A 209 -0.49 16.99 2.58
CA TRP A 209 -0.83 17.98 1.54
C TRP A 209 -1.82 19.02 2.04
N ARG A 210 -2.48 18.78 3.18
CA ARG A 210 -3.32 19.73 3.91
C ARG A 210 -3.30 19.46 5.41
N THR A 211 -3.72 20.44 6.19
CA THR A 211 -3.94 20.25 7.64
C THR A 211 -5.18 19.37 7.86
N PRO A 212 -5.14 18.43 8.80
CA PRO A 212 -6.34 17.68 9.17
C PRO A 212 -7.42 18.64 9.70
N GLU A 213 -8.61 18.56 9.13
CA GLU A 213 -9.78 19.29 9.66
C GLU A 213 -10.66 18.30 10.44
N PRO A 214 -10.66 18.37 11.79
CA PRO A 214 -11.54 17.53 12.58
C PRO A 214 -12.99 17.92 12.32
N TYR A 215 -13.84 16.94 12.06
CA TYR A 215 -15.30 17.12 11.95
C TYR A 215 -15.93 17.45 13.31
N GLY A 216 -15.51 18.54 13.97
CA GLY A 216 -16.19 19.13 15.12
C GLY A 216 -16.60 18.23 16.30
N ILE A 217 -16.22 16.97 16.31
CA ILE A 217 -16.48 16.02 17.39
C ILE A 217 -15.27 16.06 18.32
N THR A 218 -15.23 17.07 19.16
CA THR A 218 -14.40 17.03 20.35
C THR A 218 -15.16 16.23 21.40
N GLY A 219 -14.81 14.98 21.59
CA GLY A 219 -15.20 14.18 22.73
C GLY A 219 -14.29 14.44 23.89
#